data_72efbc8301668f65341cb58efa0258e7
#
_entry.id   72efbc8301668f65341cb58efa0258e7
#
_cell.length_a   1.000
_cell.length_b   1.000
_cell.length_c   1.000
_cell.angle_alpha   90.00
_cell.angle_beta   90.00
_cell.angle_gamma   90.00
#
_symmetry.space_group_name_H-M   'P 1'
#
loop_
_entity.id
_entity.type
_entity.pdbx_description
1 polymer ?
#
loop_
_entity_poly.entity_id
_entity_poly.type
_entity_poly.pdbx_seq_one_letter_code
_entity_poly.pdbx_strand_id
1 'polypeptide(L)'
;MSLRRRLKADLREAVGAGDAERISVLRTLLAAIGNAEAVELDASSPKEVQGWAEVPRRRLTAEDLAAILAREAAELRSAGDDYERCGRPAEAERLRSRARLVDQYLSLLG
;
A
#
# COMPACT_ATOMS: atom_id res chain seq x y z
N MET A 1 -11.45 -5.45 -12.88
CA MET A 1 -10.38 -6.06 -12.09
C MET A 1 -10.16 -5.29 -10.80
N SER A 2 -10.04 -5.97 -9.69
CA SER A 2 -9.87 -5.30 -8.41
C SER A 2 -8.44 -4.74 -8.29
N LEU A 3 -8.29 -3.72 -7.48
CA LEU A 3 -6.98 -3.13 -7.23
C LEU A 3 -6.01 -4.18 -6.65
N ARG A 4 -6.46 -4.96 -5.68
CA ARG A 4 -5.61 -5.98 -5.08
C ARG A 4 -5.09 -6.96 -6.12
N ARG A 5 -5.95 -7.40 -7.01
CA ARG A 5 -5.57 -8.33 -8.08
C ARG A 5 -4.55 -7.69 -9.02
N ARG A 6 -4.77 -6.43 -9.34
CA ARG A 6 -3.83 -5.69 -10.19
C ARG A 6 -2.47 -5.56 -9.52
N LEU A 7 -2.46 -5.20 -8.23
CA LEU A 7 -1.20 -5.08 -7.49
C LEU A 7 -0.45 -6.41 -7.45
N LYS A 8 -1.16 -7.50 -7.24
CA LYS A 8 -0.53 -8.82 -7.20
C LYS A 8 0.06 -9.21 -8.55
N ALA A 9 -0.67 -8.93 -9.62
CA ALA A 9 -0.18 -9.24 -10.97
C ALA A 9 1.06 -8.41 -11.29
N ASP A 10 1.02 -7.11 -10.96
CA ASP A 10 2.15 -6.23 -11.21
C ASP A 10 3.36 -6.61 -10.35
N LEU A 11 3.11 -7.10 -9.14
CA LEU A 11 4.21 -7.56 -8.29
C LEU A 11 4.92 -8.76 -8.91
N ARG A 12 4.15 -9.71 -9.43
CA ARG A 12 4.77 -10.86 -10.11
C ARG A 12 5.63 -10.42 -11.29
N GLU A 13 5.12 -9.46 -12.05
CA GLU A 13 5.86 -8.92 -13.18
C GLU A 13 7.14 -8.22 -12.71
N ALA A 14 7.04 -7.41 -11.66
CA ALA A 14 8.19 -6.70 -11.12
C ALA A 14 9.26 -7.66 -10.60
N VAL A 15 8.84 -8.74 -9.94
CA VAL A 15 9.78 -9.74 -9.44
C VAL A 15 10.49 -10.40 -10.62
N GLY A 16 9.75 -10.76 -11.67
CA GLY A 16 10.37 -11.34 -12.85
C GLY A 16 11.36 -10.41 -13.55
N ALA A 17 11.10 -9.12 -13.48
CA ALA A 17 11.98 -8.11 -14.09
C ALA A 17 13.12 -7.68 -13.15
N GLY A 18 13.10 -8.10 -11.90
CA GLY A 18 14.10 -7.67 -10.93
C GLY A 18 14.02 -6.19 -10.59
N ASP A 19 12.83 -5.60 -10.68
CA ASP A 19 12.62 -4.18 -10.44
C ASP A 19 12.39 -3.93 -8.95
N ALA A 20 13.48 -3.65 -8.24
CA ALA A 20 13.46 -3.54 -6.78
C ALA A 20 12.54 -2.42 -6.30
N GLU A 21 12.48 -1.29 -7.01
CA GLU A 21 11.65 -0.17 -6.60
C GLU A 21 10.17 -0.51 -6.70
N ARG A 22 9.77 -1.12 -7.80
CA ARG A 22 8.37 -1.54 -7.95
C ARG A 22 8.01 -2.61 -6.95
N ILE A 23 8.91 -3.57 -6.73
CA ILE A 23 8.66 -4.62 -5.74
C ILE A 23 8.39 -4.01 -4.37
N SER A 24 9.23 -3.05 -3.96
CA SER A 24 9.08 -2.40 -2.66
C SER A 24 7.73 -1.71 -2.52
N VAL A 25 7.35 -0.91 -3.51
CA VAL A 25 6.07 -0.19 -3.48
C VAL A 25 4.90 -1.16 -3.46
N LEU A 26 4.92 -2.15 -4.34
CA LEU A 26 3.78 -3.06 -4.46
C LEU A 26 3.57 -3.89 -3.19
N ARG A 27 4.67 -4.34 -2.58
CA ARG A 27 4.57 -5.06 -1.31
C ARG A 27 4.02 -4.18 -0.20
N THR A 28 4.47 -2.92 -0.15
CA THR A 28 3.99 -1.98 0.85
C THR A 28 2.48 -1.72 0.70
N LEU A 29 2.02 -1.51 -0.54
CA LEU A 29 0.60 -1.27 -0.77
C LEU A 29 -0.24 -2.48 -0.40
N LEU A 30 0.20 -3.67 -0.78
CA LEU A 30 -0.53 -4.88 -0.44
C LEU A 30 -0.59 -5.09 1.08
N ALA A 31 0.51 -4.80 1.78
CA ALA A 31 0.54 -4.91 3.23
C ALA A 31 -0.39 -3.89 3.88
N ALA A 32 -0.41 -2.65 3.38
CA ALA A 32 -1.28 -1.61 3.93
C ALA A 32 -2.75 -2.00 3.78
N ILE A 33 -3.11 -2.54 2.63
CA ILE A 33 -4.48 -2.99 2.38
C ILE A 33 -4.84 -4.14 3.31
N GLY A 34 -3.94 -5.12 3.45
CA GLY A 34 -4.16 -6.24 4.34
C GLY A 34 -4.31 -5.82 5.79
N ASN A 35 -3.48 -4.87 6.22
CA ASN A 35 -3.56 -4.35 7.60
C ASN A 35 -4.87 -3.63 7.86
N ALA A 36 -5.37 -2.87 6.89
CA ALA A 36 -6.64 -2.17 7.06
C ALA A 36 -7.79 -3.15 7.25
N GLU A 37 -7.76 -4.25 6.51
CA GLU A 37 -8.78 -5.29 6.66
C GLU A 37 -8.71 -5.96 8.02
N ALA A 38 -7.49 -6.20 8.50
CA ALA A 38 -7.29 -6.91 9.76
C ALA A 38 -7.60 -6.05 10.98
N VAL A 39 -7.26 -4.76 10.92
CA VAL A 39 -7.50 -3.85 12.05
C VAL A 39 -9.00 -3.78 12.36
N GLU A 40 -9.81 -3.73 11.32
CA GLU A 40 -11.25 -3.68 11.53
C GLU A 40 -11.75 -4.93 12.26
N LEU A 41 -11.23 -6.07 11.90
CA LEU A 41 -11.61 -7.32 12.56
C LEU A 41 -11.18 -7.33 14.01
N ASP A 42 -9.97 -6.88 14.29
CA ASP A 42 -9.46 -6.82 15.65
C ASP A 42 -10.31 -5.93 16.53
N ALA A 43 -10.72 -4.78 16.01
CA ALA A 43 -11.49 -3.83 16.77
C ALA A 43 -12.89 -4.32 17.08
N SER A 44 -13.47 -5.11 16.20
CA SER A 44 -14.86 -5.53 16.32
C SER A 44 -15.04 -6.97 16.72
N SER A 45 -13.99 -7.76 16.72
CA SER A 45 -14.10 -9.19 16.97
C SER A 45 -13.97 -9.53 18.43
N PRO A 46 -15.02 -10.02 19.05
CA PRO A 46 -14.87 -10.53 20.41
C PRO A 46 -14.03 -11.80 20.40
N LYS A 47 -13.45 -12.07 21.54
CA LYS A 47 -12.58 -13.24 21.67
C LYS A 47 -13.29 -14.54 21.38
N GLU A 48 -14.57 -14.56 21.66
CA GLU A 48 -15.35 -15.77 21.46
C GLU A 48 -15.54 -16.14 20.01
N VAL A 49 -15.15 -15.27 19.10
CA VAL A 49 -15.22 -15.62 17.68
C VAL A 49 -14.29 -16.76 17.34
N GLN A 50 -13.21 -16.88 18.04
CA GLN A 50 -12.30 -18.00 17.99
C GLN A 50 -11.72 -18.26 16.61
N GLY A 51 -10.58 -18.90 16.59
CA GLY A 51 -9.87 -19.14 15.35
C GLY A 51 -10.44 -20.26 14.50
N TRP A 52 -11.25 -21.12 15.06
CA TRP A 52 -11.81 -22.21 14.28
C TRP A 52 -13.02 -21.76 13.46
N ALA A 53 -13.57 -20.61 13.78
CA ALA A 53 -14.67 -20.05 13.00
C ALA A 53 -14.10 -19.04 12.01
N GLU A 54 -14.54 -19.13 10.78
CA GLU A 54 -14.07 -18.21 9.76
C GLU A 54 -14.52 -16.80 10.07
N VAL A 55 -13.57 -15.89 10.21
CA VAL A 55 -13.86 -14.49 10.52
C VAL A 55 -13.86 -13.70 9.21
N PRO A 56 -15.00 -13.09 8.85
CA PRO A 56 -15.04 -12.32 7.60
C PRO A 56 -14.11 -11.12 7.67
N ARG A 57 -13.40 -10.89 6.59
CA ARG A 57 -12.56 -9.71 6.49
C ARG A 57 -13.41 -8.50 6.18
N ARG A 58 -12.98 -7.35 6.67
CA ARG A 58 -13.62 -6.11 6.30
C ARG A 58 -13.47 -5.90 4.80
N ARG A 59 -14.57 -5.60 4.14
CA ARG A 59 -14.53 -5.29 2.71
C ARG A 59 -14.25 -3.81 2.54
N LEU A 60 -13.13 -3.49 1.91
CA LEU A 60 -12.74 -2.10 1.70
C LEU A 60 -13.44 -1.55 0.47
N THR A 61 -13.96 -0.34 0.59
CA THR A 61 -14.58 0.36 -0.53
C THR A 61 -13.49 1.01 -1.39
N ALA A 62 -13.89 1.49 -2.57
CA ALA A 62 -12.96 2.24 -3.40
C ALA A 62 -12.45 3.49 -2.67
N GLU A 63 -13.31 4.13 -1.87
CA GLU A 63 -12.89 5.27 -1.08
C GLU A 63 -11.87 4.89 -0.01
N ASP A 64 -12.07 3.74 0.64
CA ASP A 64 -11.10 3.24 1.62
C ASP A 64 -9.75 3.01 0.97
N LEU A 65 -9.76 2.35 -0.19
CA LEU A 65 -8.52 2.07 -0.90
C LEU A 65 -7.82 3.34 -1.34
N ALA A 66 -8.59 4.32 -1.84
CA ALA A 66 -8.01 5.60 -2.23
C ALA A 66 -7.35 6.30 -1.04
N ALA A 67 -7.99 6.26 0.13
CA ALA A 67 -7.43 6.88 1.33
C ALA A 67 -6.13 6.19 1.74
N ILE A 68 -6.08 4.86 1.65
CA ILE A 68 -4.87 4.11 1.99
C ILE A 68 -3.73 4.50 1.05
N LEU A 69 -3.98 4.53 -0.24
CA LEU A 69 -2.95 4.86 -1.21
C LEU A 69 -2.49 6.31 -1.08
N ALA A 70 -3.43 7.23 -0.87
CA ALA A 70 -3.09 8.64 -0.68
C ALA A 70 -2.19 8.84 0.54
N ARG A 71 -2.46 8.10 1.61
CA ARG A 71 -1.65 8.16 2.81
C ARG A 71 -0.23 7.65 2.56
N GLU A 72 -0.12 6.53 1.83
CA GLU A 72 1.20 5.98 1.51
C GLU A 72 1.99 6.95 0.66
N ALA A 73 1.36 7.59 -0.33
CA ALA A 73 2.05 8.56 -1.16
C ALA A 73 2.50 9.77 -0.33
N ALA A 74 1.64 10.23 0.58
CA ALA A 74 1.98 11.38 1.43
C ALA A 74 3.16 11.07 2.34
N GLU A 75 3.21 9.86 2.90
CA GLU A 75 4.32 9.46 3.76
C GLU A 75 5.63 9.39 2.98
N LEU A 76 5.58 8.88 1.76
CA LEU A 76 6.77 8.84 0.91
C LEU A 76 7.27 10.24 0.57
N ARG A 77 6.35 11.17 0.29
CA ARG A 77 6.74 12.54 -0.01
C ARG A 77 7.31 13.25 1.21
N SER A 78 6.70 13.02 2.37
CA SER A 78 7.19 13.60 3.61
C SER A 78 8.61 13.11 3.92
N ALA A 79 8.85 11.81 3.75
CA ALA A 79 10.18 11.25 3.95
C ALA A 79 11.17 11.83 2.94
N GLY A 80 10.73 12.01 1.69
CA GLY A 80 11.57 12.63 0.67
C GLY A 80 12.00 14.03 1.06
N ASP A 81 11.05 14.82 1.60
CA ASP A 81 11.38 16.16 2.05
C ASP A 81 12.40 16.14 3.19
N ASP A 82 12.28 15.17 4.09
CA ASP A 82 13.24 15.01 5.19
C ASP A 82 14.64 14.71 4.67
N TYR A 83 14.74 13.81 3.70
CA TYR A 83 16.05 13.49 3.11
C TYR A 83 16.64 14.68 2.39
N GLU A 84 15.81 15.46 1.73
CA GLU A 84 16.31 16.64 1.04
C GLU A 84 16.88 17.65 2.03
N ARG A 85 16.19 17.85 3.15
CA ARG A 85 16.67 18.76 4.20
C ARG A 85 17.97 18.26 4.82
N CYS A 86 18.20 16.95 4.80
CA CYS A 86 19.42 16.36 5.33
C CYS A 86 20.56 16.35 4.30
N GLY A 87 20.36 16.94 3.13
CA GLY A 87 21.39 16.98 2.11
C GLY A 87 21.55 15.67 1.37
N ARG A 88 20.48 14.88 1.25
CA ARG A 88 20.51 13.59 0.57
C ARG A 88 19.51 13.58 -0.60
N PRO A 89 19.79 14.34 -1.66
CA PRO A 89 18.82 14.49 -2.74
C PRO A 89 18.54 13.20 -3.52
N ALA A 90 19.51 12.29 -3.59
CA ALA A 90 19.29 11.04 -4.32
C ALA A 90 18.24 10.17 -3.62
N GLU A 91 18.32 10.09 -2.30
CA GLU A 91 17.31 9.36 -1.52
C GLU A 91 15.96 10.05 -1.62
N ALA A 92 15.95 11.37 -1.58
CA ALA A 92 14.71 12.13 -1.71
C ALA A 92 14.03 11.81 -3.03
N GLU A 93 14.80 11.82 -4.12
CA GLU A 93 14.20 11.54 -5.43
C GLU A 93 13.71 10.11 -5.54
N ARG A 94 14.40 9.16 -4.93
CA ARG A 94 13.95 7.77 -4.93
C ARG A 94 12.58 7.64 -4.27
N LEU A 95 12.40 8.31 -3.13
CA LEU A 95 11.12 8.24 -2.42
C LEU A 95 10.01 8.95 -3.17
N ARG A 96 10.34 10.08 -3.80
CA ARG A 96 9.36 10.79 -4.62
C ARG A 96 8.94 9.99 -5.84
N SER A 97 9.87 9.25 -6.42
CA SER A 97 9.57 8.38 -7.54
C SER A 97 8.60 7.26 -7.11
N ARG A 98 8.81 6.71 -5.91
CA ARG A 98 7.90 5.72 -5.38
C ARG A 98 6.51 6.31 -5.16
N ALA A 99 6.45 7.55 -4.67
CA ALA A 99 5.15 8.22 -4.48
C ALA A 99 4.42 8.38 -5.80
N ARG A 100 5.14 8.72 -6.86
CA ARG A 100 4.51 8.84 -8.18
C ARG A 100 3.94 7.51 -8.66
N LEU A 101 4.61 6.41 -8.33
CA LEU A 101 4.08 5.10 -8.69
C LEU A 101 2.78 4.80 -7.93
N VAL A 102 2.73 5.16 -6.64
CA VAL A 102 1.49 5.04 -5.88
C VAL A 102 0.38 5.87 -6.51
N ASP A 103 0.71 7.09 -6.93
CA ASP A 103 -0.26 7.96 -7.60
C ASP A 103 -0.85 7.32 -8.86
N GLN A 104 -0.06 6.55 -9.59
CA GLN A 104 -0.56 5.87 -10.78
C GLN A 104 -1.66 4.87 -10.41
N TYR A 105 -1.47 4.14 -9.32
CA TYR A 105 -2.50 3.22 -8.87
C TYR A 105 -3.71 3.97 -8.30
N LEU A 106 -3.45 5.07 -7.62
CA LEU A 106 -4.53 5.90 -7.09
C LEU A 106 -5.44 6.39 -8.21
N SER A 107 -4.86 6.77 -9.35
CA SER A 107 -5.64 7.26 -10.47
C SER A 107 -6.54 6.18 -11.08
N LEU A 108 -6.22 4.91 -10.87
CA LEU A 108 -7.08 3.83 -11.35
C LEU A 108 -8.36 3.70 -10.54
N LEU A 109 -8.39 4.26 -9.35
CA LEU A 109 -9.56 4.19 -8.48
C LEU A 109 -10.54 5.33 -8.71
N GLY A 110 -10.06 6.39 -9.28
CA GLY A 110 -10.86 7.56 -9.47
C GLY A 110 -11.33 7.75 -10.84
#